data_887d798a6e4b22cd18d400d05b0b23cc
#
_entry.id   887d798a6e4b22cd18d400d05b0b23cc
#
_cell.length_a   1.000
_cell.length_b   1.000
_cell.length_c   1.000
_cell.angle_alpha   90.00
_cell.angle_beta   90.00
_cell.angle_gamma   90.00
#
_symmetry.space_group_name_H-M   'P 1'
#
loop_
_entity.id
_entity.type
_entity.pdbx_description
1 polymer ?
#
loop_
_entity_poly.entity_id
_entity_poly.type
_entity_poly.pdbx_seq_one_letter_code
_entity_poly.pdbx_strand_id
1 'polypeptide(L)'
;MTQVRTTKPFIEVLSGRRQPVPPIWMMRQAGRYLPEYREVRAKAGSFLDLCFTPELAAEVTLQPIRRFSFDAAIIFSDILVIPHALGREVHFEVGEGPRLRPLDTPDQAEALRARADFGKLNPVYEALRRVRRELDPKIALIGFCGAPWTVATYMVAGQGTPDQAPARIMAYRYPQAFTKIIDVLVESSIQYLLGQLDAGADVLQIFDTWAGVLPPREFMRWSIEPTRRIVEGVRKKAPDAKIIGFPRGAGALLPQYVETTGVDAVSIDWAAEPSLIRDRVQTRVAVQGNLDPVALIAGGAALDQAIDDVLANFGNGRLIFNLGHGIQPETPIAHVDQMLKRVRTYQG
;
A
#
# COMPACT_ATOMS: atom_id res chain seq x y z
N MET A 1 7.49 16.97 -33.83
CA MET A 1 6.22 16.95 -33.05
C MET A 1 6.58 16.75 -31.60
N THR A 2 6.51 17.80 -30.80
CA THR A 2 6.75 17.73 -29.35
C THR A 2 5.59 16.95 -28.74
N GLN A 3 5.85 15.72 -28.28
CA GLN A 3 4.87 14.98 -27.48
C GLN A 3 4.49 15.86 -26.27
N VAL A 4 3.25 16.31 -26.23
CA VAL A 4 2.67 16.92 -25.02
C VAL A 4 2.72 15.82 -23.95
N ARG A 5 3.69 15.87 -23.05
CA ARG A 5 3.73 14.98 -21.89
C ARG A 5 2.47 15.24 -21.08
N THR A 6 1.53 14.32 -21.12
CA THR A 6 0.33 14.35 -20.28
C THR A 6 0.80 14.25 -18.83
N THR A 7 0.74 15.35 -18.10
CA THR A 7 1.16 15.38 -16.70
C THR A 7 0.10 14.71 -15.83
N LYS A 8 0.53 13.76 -14.99
CA LYS A 8 -0.33 13.11 -14.00
C LYS A 8 -0.21 13.89 -12.69
N PRO A 9 -1.27 14.54 -12.15
CA PRO A 9 -1.18 15.31 -10.91
C PRO A 9 -0.58 14.52 -9.75
N PHE A 10 -0.91 13.22 -9.66
CA PHE A 10 -0.35 12.29 -8.68
C PHE A 10 1.18 12.20 -8.76
N ILE A 11 1.74 12.01 -9.96
CA ILE A 11 3.18 11.91 -10.18
C ILE A 11 3.87 13.27 -9.99
N GLU A 12 3.19 14.36 -10.31
CA GLU A 12 3.69 15.71 -10.06
C GLU A 12 3.96 15.94 -8.56
N VAL A 13 3.02 15.51 -7.68
CA VAL A 13 3.19 15.60 -6.22
C VAL A 13 4.40 14.78 -5.75
N LEU A 14 4.55 13.56 -6.25
CA LEU A 14 5.71 12.69 -5.94
C LEU A 14 7.03 13.25 -6.48
N SER A 15 6.95 14.12 -7.50
CA SER A 15 8.12 14.79 -8.09
C SER A 15 8.41 16.16 -7.45
N GLY A 16 7.75 16.47 -6.32
CA GLY A 16 8.03 17.68 -5.55
C GLY A 16 7.14 18.87 -5.86
N ARG A 17 6.15 18.75 -6.77
CA ARG A 17 5.26 19.85 -7.18
C ARG A 17 3.92 19.77 -6.45
N ARG A 18 3.62 20.79 -5.64
CA ARG A 18 2.30 20.97 -5.05
C ARG A 18 1.23 21.11 -6.12
N GLN A 19 0.05 20.54 -5.89
CA GLN A 19 -1.14 20.74 -6.71
C GLN A 19 -2.14 21.65 -5.98
N PRO A 20 -2.85 22.57 -6.69
CA PRO A 20 -3.88 23.40 -6.05
C PRO A 20 -5.00 22.58 -5.43
N VAL A 21 -5.43 21.52 -6.11
CA VAL A 21 -6.34 20.50 -5.57
C VAL A 21 -5.51 19.21 -5.41
N PRO A 22 -5.41 18.65 -4.19
CA PRO A 22 -4.66 17.42 -3.98
C PRO A 22 -5.22 16.28 -4.85
N PRO A 23 -4.38 15.49 -5.53
CA PRO A 23 -4.85 14.26 -6.17
C PRO A 23 -5.37 13.29 -5.11
N ILE A 24 -6.43 12.56 -5.45
CA ILE A 24 -7.14 11.69 -4.52
C ILE A 24 -7.28 10.26 -5.03
N TRP A 25 -7.04 9.32 -4.15
CA TRP A 25 -7.42 7.91 -4.27
C TRP A 25 -7.68 7.33 -2.88
N MET A 26 -8.21 6.12 -2.79
CA MET A 26 -8.46 5.49 -1.49
C MET A 26 -7.82 4.11 -1.41
N MET A 27 -7.13 3.83 -0.32
CA MET A 27 -6.66 2.48 0.02
C MET A 27 -7.84 1.51 0.10
N ARG A 28 -7.74 0.37 -0.61
CA ARG A 28 -8.81 -0.62 -0.78
C ARG A 28 -10.04 -0.10 -1.54
N GLN A 29 -9.84 0.89 -2.44
CA GLN A 29 -10.92 1.48 -3.26
C GLN A 29 -11.70 0.44 -4.09
N ALA A 30 -11.08 -0.63 -4.56
CA ALA A 30 -11.76 -1.83 -5.03
C ALA A 30 -12.08 -2.71 -3.83
N GLY A 31 -13.33 -2.75 -3.40
CA GLY A 31 -13.67 -3.40 -2.14
C GLY A 31 -15.16 -3.70 -1.94
N ARG A 32 -15.44 -4.38 -0.84
CA ARG A 32 -16.77 -4.92 -0.50
C ARG A 32 -17.87 -3.86 -0.31
N TYR A 33 -17.53 -2.58 -0.15
CA TYR A 33 -18.51 -1.49 -0.11
C TYR A 33 -19.17 -1.25 -1.47
N LEU A 34 -18.54 -1.65 -2.60
CA LEU A 34 -19.06 -1.54 -3.96
C LEU A 34 -19.91 -2.74 -4.33
N PRO A 35 -21.17 -2.56 -4.81
CA PRO A 35 -22.00 -3.67 -5.27
C PRO A 35 -21.39 -4.39 -6.47
N GLU A 36 -20.86 -3.68 -7.46
CA GLU A 36 -20.19 -4.26 -8.62
C GLU A 36 -18.97 -5.11 -8.27
N TYR A 37 -18.23 -4.72 -7.24
CA TYR A 37 -17.13 -5.55 -6.71
C TYR A 37 -17.66 -6.87 -6.13
N ARG A 38 -18.75 -6.80 -5.34
CA ARG A 38 -19.34 -8.01 -4.74
C ARG A 38 -19.84 -8.99 -5.81
N GLU A 39 -20.40 -8.48 -6.92
CA GLU A 39 -20.81 -9.31 -8.05
C GLU A 39 -19.65 -10.06 -8.71
N VAL A 40 -18.53 -9.37 -8.98
CA VAL A 40 -17.33 -10.00 -9.53
C VAL A 40 -16.73 -10.98 -8.52
N ARG A 41 -16.66 -10.59 -7.24
CA ARG A 41 -16.12 -11.44 -6.18
C ARG A 41 -16.89 -12.74 -6.00
N ALA A 42 -18.22 -12.71 -6.16
CA ALA A 42 -19.07 -13.90 -6.07
C ALA A 42 -18.81 -14.90 -7.22
N LYS A 43 -18.39 -14.42 -8.39
CA LYS A 43 -18.08 -15.25 -9.57
C LYS A 43 -16.66 -15.83 -9.53
N ALA A 44 -15.76 -15.24 -8.75
CA ALA A 44 -14.33 -15.55 -8.80
C ALA A 44 -13.93 -16.83 -8.04
N GLY A 45 -14.83 -17.49 -7.31
CA GLY A 45 -14.47 -18.60 -6.43
C GLY A 45 -13.79 -18.12 -5.14
N SER A 46 -12.47 -18.26 -5.03
CA SER A 46 -11.68 -17.78 -3.88
C SER A 46 -11.20 -16.33 -4.05
N PHE A 47 -10.65 -15.75 -2.97
CA PHE A 47 -10.03 -14.43 -3.04
C PHE A 47 -8.73 -14.46 -3.89
N LEU A 48 -7.96 -15.52 -3.79
CA LEU A 48 -6.76 -15.69 -4.63
C LEU A 48 -7.10 -15.90 -6.10
N ASP A 49 -8.19 -16.61 -6.40
CA ASP A 49 -8.64 -16.76 -7.80
C ASP A 49 -8.96 -15.37 -8.40
N LEU A 50 -9.57 -14.46 -7.63
CA LEU A 50 -9.78 -13.08 -8.07
C LEU A 50 -8.45 -12.35 -8.32
N CYS A 51 -7.45 -12.52 -7.44
CA CYS A 51 -6.14 -11.89 -7.60
C CYS A 51 -5.36 -12.46 -8.80
N PHE A 52 -5.50 -13.76 -9.09
CA PHE A 52 -4.74 -14.46 -10.12
C PHE A 52 -5.52 -14.68 -11.44
N THR A 53 -6.73 -14.13 -11.57
CA THR A 53 -7.44 -14.05 -12.84
C THR A 53 -7.30 -12.63 -13.42
N PRO A 54 -6.42 -12.41 -14.41
CA PRO A 54 -6.07 -11.06 -14.88
C PRO A 54 -7.27 -10.22 -15.31
N GLU A 55 -8.27 -10.85 -15.93
CA GLU A 55 -9.51 -10.20 -16.37
C GLU A 55 -10.28 -9.64 -15.17
N LEU A 56 -10.47 -10.46 -14.15
CA LEU A 56 -11.25 -10.09 -12.97
C LEU A 56 -10.50 -9.07 -12.11
N ALA A 57 -9.19 -9.25 -11.93
CA ALA A 57 -8.35 -8.29 -11.19
C ALA A 57 -8.32 -6.92 -11.89
N ALA A 58 -8.22 -6.88 -13.22
CA ALA A 58 -8.30 -5.65 -13.99
C ALA A 58 -9.69 -4.99 -13.87
N GLU A 59 -10.76 -5.77 -14.01
CA GLU A 59 -12.13 -5.26 -13.90
C GLU A 59 -12.35 -4.59 -12.54
N VAL A 60 -12.07 -5.28 -11.42
CA VAL A 60 -12.29 -4.69 -10.10
C VAL A 60 -11.37 -3.50 -9.81
N THR A 61 -10.17 -3.47 -10.40
CA THR A 61 -9.26 -2.31 -10.32
C THR A 61 -9.87 -1.07 -10.97
N LEU A 62 -10.57 -1.23 -12.09
CA LEU A 62 -11.13 -0.12 -12.88
C LEU A 62 -12.51 0.34 -12.37
N GLN A 63 -13.24 -0.48 -11.62
CA GLN A 63 -14.57 -0.12 -11.10
C GLN A 63 -14.59 1.20 -10.33
N PRO A 64 -13.73 1.42 -9.31
CA PRO A 64 -13.72 2.70 -8.58
C PRO A 64 -13.29 3.88 -9.44
N ILE A 65 -12.47 3.66 -10.47
CA ILE A 65 -12.06 4.72 -11.40
C ILE A 65 -13.26 5.17 -12.25
N ARG A 66 -14.03 4.22 -12.79
CA ARG A 66 -15.25 4.51 -13.56
C ARG A 66 -16.31 5.20 -12.73
N ARG A 67 -16.45 4.81 -11.45
CA ARG A 67 -17.46 5.36 -10.54
C ARG A 67 -17.11 6.73 -10.01
N PHE A 68 -15.87 6.93 -9.57
CA PHE A 68 -15.48 8.07 -8.74
C PHE A 68 -14.45 9.00 -9.39
N SER A 69 -13.91 8.64 -10.56
CA SER A 69 -12.89 9.42 -11.25
C SER A 69 -11.68 9.77 -10.35
N PHE A 70 -11.16 8.80 -9.61
CA PHE A 70 -9.94 8.97 -8.81
C PHE A 70 -8.72 9.29 -9.68
N ASP A 71 -7.71 9.94 -9.10
CA ASP A 71 -6.47 10.31 -9.78
C ASP A 71 -5.43 9.19 -9.84
N ALA A 72 -5.68 8.09 -9.11
CA ALA A 72 -4.87 6.89 -9.19
C ALA A 72 -5.71 5.60 -9.05
N ALA A 73 -5.32 4.59 -9.82
CA ALA A 73 -5.76 3.21 -9.65
C ALA A 73 -4.67 2.43 -8.94
N ILE A 74 -5.02 1.58 -7.97
CA ILE A 74 -4.12 0.59 -7.41
C ILE A 74 -4.52 -0.79 -7.90
N ILE A 75 -3.54 -1.54 -8.40
CA ILE A 75 -3.81 -2.91 -8.89
C ILE A 75 -4.46 -3.76 -7.80
N PHE A 76 -5.49 -4.51 -8.14
CA PHE A 76 -6.08 -5.46 -7.23
C PHE A 76 -5.19 -6.69 -7.11
N SER A 77 -4.66 -6.91 -5.92
CA SER A 77 -3.78 -8.02 -5.56
C SER A 77 -3.75 -8.14 -4.03
N ASP A 78 -2.86 -8.97 -3.49
CA ASP A 78 -2.65 -9.14 -2.05
C ASP A 78 -1.17 -9.05 -1.68
N ILE A 79 -0.88 -8.67 -0.42
CA ILE A 79 0.49 -8.61 0.10
C ILE A 79 1.12 -10.00 0.28
N LEU A 80 0.32 -11.07 0.33
CA LEU A 80 0.76 -12.45 0.51
C LEU A 80 1.00 -13.21 -0.79
N VAL A 81 0.93 -12.54 -1.96
CA VAL A 81 1.31 -13.16 -3.24
C VAL A 81 2.79 -13.53 -3.29
N ILE A 82 3.66 -12.81 -2.56
CA ILE A 82 5.08 -13.15 -2.43
C ILE A 82 5.27 -14.45 -1.63
N PRO A 83 4.70 -14.62 -0.41
CA PRO A 83 4.67 -15.92 0.25
C PRO A 83 4.15 -17.07 -0.61
N HIS A 84 3.07 -16.85 -1.38
CA HIS A 84 2.56 -17.83 -2.33
C HIS A 84 3.61 -18.19 -3.40
N ALA A 85 4.31 -17.22 -3.96
CA ALA A 85 5.39 -17.43 -4.92
C ALA A 85 6.61 -18.11 -4.29
N LEU A 86 6.84 -17.96 -2.99
CA LEU A 86 7.84 -18.69 -2.20
C LEU A 86 7.41 -20.14 -1.90
N GLY A 87 6.24 -20.57 -2.36
CA GLY A 87 5.73 -21.92 -2.17
C GLY A 87 4.98 -22.13 -0.86
N ARG A 88 4.59 -21.02 -0.17
CA ARG A 88 3.71 -21.10 1.00
C ARG A 88 2.27 -21.27 0.54
N GLU A 89 1.56 -22.21 1.14
CA GLU A 89 0.12 -22.33 0.93
C GLU A 89 -0.57 -21.16 1.63
N VAL A 90 -1.23 -20.32 0.83
CA VAL A 90 -2.02 -19.19 1.32
C VAL A 90 -3.48 -19.45 0.97
N HIS A 91 -4.37 -19.34 1.94
CA HIS A 91 -5.82 -19.38 1.73
C HIS A 91 -6.51 -18.32 2.57
N PHE A 92 -7.75 -18.00 2.23
CA PHE A 92 -8.51 -16.95 2.89
C PHE A 92 -9.81 -17.56 3.43
N GLU A 93 -9.98 -17.48 4.74
CA GLU A 93 -11.21 -17.88 5.40
C GLU A 93 -12.19 -16.72 5.49
N VAL A 94 -13.46 -17.00 5.24
CA VAL A 94 -14.51 -15.98 5.27
C VAL A 94 -14.65 -15.42 6.70
N GLY A 95 -14.43 -14.12 6.84
CA GLY A 95 -14.50 -13.44 8.14
C GLY A 95 -13.22 -13.49 8.98
N GLU A 96 -12.26 -14.38 8.67
CA GLU A 96 -11.06 -14.60 9.49
C GLU A 96 -9.77 -14.09 8.85
N GLY A 97 -9.80 -13.78 7.54
CA GLY A 97 -8.63 -13.27 6.81
C GLY A 97 -7.69 -14.37 6.31
N PRO A 98 -6.41 -14.02 6.03
CA PRO A 98 -5.47 -14.97 5.45
C PRO A 98 -4.99 -16.01 6.46
N ARG A 99 -4.75 -17.22 5.95
CA ARG A 99 -4.18 -18.36 6.67
C ARG A 99 -3.00 -18.92 5.90
N LEU A 100 -1.92 -19.22 6.60
CA LEU A 100 -0.71 -19.85 6.10
C LEU A 100 -0.24 -20.91 7.09
N ARG A 101 0.55 -21.89 6.61
CA ARG A 101 1.27 -22.75 7.53
C ARG A 101 2.34 -21.92 8.26
N PRO A 102 2.37 -21.87 9.61
CA PRO A 102 3.33 -21.06 10.37
C PRO A 102 4.80 -21.40 10.06
N LEU A 103 5.69 -20.42 10.23
CA LEU A 103 7.13 -20.58 10.35
C LEU A 103 7.53 -20.29 11.80
N ASP A 104 7.22 -21.19 12.71
CA ASP A 104 7.35 -20.98 14.15
C ASP A 104 8.66 -21.52 14.76
N THR A 105 9.50 -22.16 13.93
CA THR A 105 10.81 -22.66 14.34
C THR A 105 11.96 -22.11 13.49
N PRO A 106 13.19 -22.02 14.03
CA PRO A 106 14.37 -21.65 13.27
C PRO A 106 14.61 -22.54 12.04
N ASP A 107 14.43 -23.84 12.18
CA ASP A 107 14.65 -24.80 11.09
C ASP A 107 13.69 -24.57 9.92
N GLN A 108 12.46 -24.21 10.18
CA GLN A 108 11.50 -23.85 9.12
C GLN A 108 11.87 -22.56 8.41
N ALA A 109 12.43 -21.58 9.13
CA ALA A 109 12.96 -20.36 8.54
C ALA A 109 14.19 -20.66 7.67
N GLU A 110 15.10 -21.54 8.14
CA GLU A 110 16.26 -21.99 7.37
C GLU A 110 15.87 -22.78 6.10
N ALA A 111 14.80 -23.55 6.18
CA ALA A 111 14.26 -24.32 5.04
C ALA A 111 13.45 -23.45 4.06
N LEU A 112 13.23 -22.16 4.34
CA LEU A 112 12.52 -21.26 3.44
C LEU A 112 13.26 -21.16 2.10
N ARG A 113 12.52 -21.32 1.00
CA ARG A 113 13.05 -21.18 -0.36
C ARG A 113 13.72 -19.81 -0.52
N ALA A 114 14.97 -19.79 -0.95
CA ALA A 114 15.76 -18.57 -1.09
C ALA A 114 15.24 -17.62 -2.19
N ARG A 115 14.47 -18.13 -3.15
CA ARG A 115 13.96 -17.36 -4.29
C ARG A 115 12.51 -17.71 -4.60
N ALA A 116 11.68 -16.68 -4.81
CA ALA A 116 10.31 -16.83 -5.25
C ALA A 116 10.23 -17.37 -6.69
N ASP A 117 9.17 -18.11 -6.97
CA ASP A 117 8.79 -18.48 -8.33
C ASP A 117 7.96 -17.34 -8.93
N PHE A 118 8.64 -16.44 -9.65
CA PHE A 118 8.00 -15.27 -10.26
C PHE A 118 7.03 -15.62 -11.38
N GLY A 119 7.09 -16.85 -11.94
CA GLY A 119 6.10 -17.35 -12.89
C GLY A 119 4.70 -17.36 -12.30
N LYS A 120 4.56 -17.62 -11.01
CA LYS A 120 3.28 -17.56 -10.28
C LYS A 120 2.71 -16.15 -10.16
N LEU A 121 3.51 -15.10 -10.36
CA LEU A 121 3.09 -13.70 -10.30
C LEU A 121 2.74 -13.11 -11.66
N ASN A 122 2.94 -13.86 -12.77
CA ASN A 122 2.59 -13.42 -14.11
C ASN A 122 1.14 -12.95 -14.27
N PRO A 123 0.13 -13.57 -13.62
CA PRO A 123 -1.24 -13.06 -13.68
C PRO A 123 -1.39 -11.64 -13.15
N VAL A 124 -0.66 -11.26 -12.08
CA VAL A 124 -0.69 -9.90 -11.54
C VAL A 124 -0.07 -8.90 -12.54
N TYR A 125 1.04 -9.29 -13.17
CA TYR A 125 1.66 -8.44 -14.21
C TYR A 125 0.76 -8.30 -15.44
N GLU A 126 0.05 -9.35 -15.83
CA GLU A 126 -0.92 -9.26 -16.94
C GLU A 126 -2.12 -8.39 -16.57
N ALA A 127 -2.62 -8.47 -15.34
CA ALA A 127 -3.68 -7.58 -14.86
C ALA A 127 -3.23 -6.10 -14.93
N LEU A 128 -1.99 -5.79 -14.51
CA LEU A 128 -1.42 -4.45 -14.63
C LEU A 128 -1.37 -3.95 -16.08
N ARG A 129 -0.92 -4.80 -17.03
CA ARG A 129 -0.87 -4.45 -18.46
C ARG A 129 -2.28 -4.17 -19.01
N ARG A 130 -3.29 -4.95 -18.60
CA ARG A 130 -4.69 -4.73 -18.98
C ARG A 130 -5.21 -3.41 -18.45
N VAL A 131 -5.05 -3.17 -17.15
CA VAL A 131 -5.43 -1.89 -16.53
C VAL A 131 -4.74 -0.72 -17.24
N ARG A 132 -3.44 -0.81 -17.50
CA ARG A 132 -2.68 0.26 -18.16
C ARG A 132 -3.21 0.60 -19.54
N ARG A 133 -3.67 -0.39 -20.32
CA ARG A 133 -4.24 -0.17 -21.66
C ARG A 133 -5.58 0.57 -21.63
N GLU A 134 -6.37 0.36 -20.58
CA GLU A 134 -7.73 0.92 -20.44
C GLU A 134 -7.77 2.22 -19.64
N LEU A 135 -6.76 2.44 -18.78
CA LEU A 135 -6.72 3.57 -17.87
C LEU A 135 -6.36 4.87 -18.61
N ASP A 136 -7.11 5.95 -18.33
CA ASP A 136 -6.77 7.28 -18.86
C ASP A 136 -5.30 7.62 -18.59
N PRO A 137 -4.56 8.13 -19.56
CA PRO A 137 -3.15 8.50 -19.39
C PRO A 137 -2.87 9.51 -18.26
N LYS A 138 -3.87 10.28 -17.81
CA LYS A 138 -3.75 11.21 -16.69
C LYS A 138 -3.82 10.55 -15.32
N ILE A 139 -4.35 9.33 -15.24
CA ILE A 139 -4.52 8.58 -13.99
C ILE A 139 -3.26 7.75 -13.73
N ALA A 140 -2.72 7.83 -12.53
CA ALA A 140 -1.58 7.03 -12.12
C ALA A 140 -1.99 5.57 -11.85
N LEU A 141 -1.12 4.61 -12.20
CA LEU A 141 -1.28 3.21 -11.85
C LEU A 141 -0.29 2.84 -10.74
N ILE A 142 -0.82 2.42 -9.60
CA ILE A 142 -0.04 2.04 -8.42
C ILE A 142 0.16 0.53 -8.42
N GLY A 143 1.44 0.10 -8.41
CA GLY A 143 1.84 -1.24 -8.01
C GLY A 143 2.20 -1.26 -6.52
N PHE A 144 2.22 -2.43 -5.88
CA PHE A 144 2.53 -2.49 -4.46
C PHE A 144 3.08 -3.83 -4.00
N CYS A 145 3.66 -3.84 -2.80
CA CYS A 145 3.93 -5.05 -2.03
C CYS A 145 3.67 -4.81 -0.54
N GLY A 146 3.57 -5.89 0.23
CA GLY A 146 3.70 -5.82 1.69
C GLY A 146 5.16 -5.59 2.07
N ALA A 147 5.40 -4.78 3.09
CA ALA A 147 6.74 -4.65 3.68
C ALA A 147 7.19 -5.97 4.33
N PRO A 148 8.49 -6.25 4.33
CA PRO A 148 9.02 -7.51 4.84
C PRO A 148 8.57 -7.83 6.26
N TRP A 149 8.56 -6.85 7.18
CA TRP A 149 8.06 -7.05 8.53
C TRP A 149 6.60 -7.50 8.55
N THR A 150 5.71 -6.73 7.90
CA THR A 150 4.28 -7.07 7.87
C THR A 150 4.03 -8.44 7.26
N VAL A 151 4.71 -8.79 6.17
CA VAL A 151 4.56 -10.12 5.54
C VAL A 151 5.12 -11.23 6.44
N ALA A 152 6.27 -11.00 7.08
CA ALA A 152 6.87 -11.95 8.02
C ALA A 152 5.95 -12.25 9.21
N THR A 153 5.18 -11.25 9.71
CA THR A 153 4.23 -11.49 10.81
C THR A 153 3.19 -12.54 10.46
N TYR A 154 2.65 -12.50 9.24
CA TYR A 154 1.72 -13.51 8.74
C TYR A 154 2.39 -14.86 8.51
N MET A 155 3.62 -14.87 7.96
CA MET A 155 4.35 -16.11 7.72
C MET A 155 4.71 -16.84 9.01
N VAL A 156 5.11 -16.11 10.05
CA VAL A 156 5.48 -16.69 11.35
C VAL A 156 4.27 -17.17 12.12
N ALA A 157 3.22 -16.34 12.22
CA ALA A 157 2.04 -16.69 13.00
C ALA A 157 1.03 -17.60 12.24
N GLY A 158 1.13 -17.64 10.92
CA GLY A 158 0.16 -18.32 10.06
C GLY A 158 -1.17 -17.57 9.90
N GLN A 159 -1.34 -16.45 10.59
CA GLN A 159 -2.57 -15.64 10.60
C GLN A 159 -2.29 -14.22 11.11
N GLY A 160 -3.28 -13.33 11.01
CA GLY A 160 -3.24 -12.06 11.74
C GLY A 160 -3.30 -12.24 13.24
N THR A 161 -2.52 -11.46 13.99
CA THR A 161 -2.52 -11.45 15.46
C THR A 161 -2.59 -10.00 15.97
N PRO A 162 -3.19 -9.73 17.15
CA PRO A 162 -3.46 -8.35 17.59
C PRO A 162 -2.20 -7.48 17.74
N ASP A 163 -1.10 -8.04 18.30
CA ASP A 163 0.13 -7.31 18.64
C ASP A 163 1.38 -7.86 17.96
N GLN A 164 1.20 -8.80 17.03
CA GLN A 164 2.26 -9.50 16.30
C GLN A 164 3.27 -10.21 17.22
N ALA A 165 2.84 -10.67 18.40
CA ALA A 165 3.69 -11.31 19.40
C ALA A 165 4.49 -12.50 18.87
N PRO A 166 3.93 -13.45 18.08
CA PRO A 166 4.70 -14.57 17.55
C PRO A 166 5.93 -14.13 16.76
N ALA A 167 5.78 -13.17 15.84
CA ALA A 167 6.89 -12.65 15.04
C ALA A 167 7.89 -11.87 15.88
N ARG A 168 7.42 -11.07 16.85
CA ARG A 168 8.30 -10.34 17.78
C ARG A 168 9.11 -11.30 18.64
N ILE A 169 8.50 -12.34 19.16
CA ILE A 169 9.18 -13.38 19.97
C ILE A 169 10.24 -14.09 19.12
N MET A 170 9.93 -14.45 17.88
CA MET A 170 10.89 -15.08 16.96
C MET A 170 12.06 -14.16 16.67
N ALA A 171 11.79 -12.87 16.38
CA ALA A 171 12.82 -11.86 16.10
C ALA A 171 13.77 -11.66 17.30
N TYR A 172 13.28 -11.72 18.53
CA TYR A 172 14.11 -11.62 19.74
C TYR A 172 14.88 -12.90 20.06
N ARG A 173 14.23 -14.06 19.96
CA ARG A 173 14.84 -15.35 20.34
C ARG A 173 15.78 -15.90 19.28
N TYR A 174 15.43 -15.74 18.00
CA TYR A 174 16.13 -16.33 16.87
C TYR A 174 16.42 -15.27 15.78
N PRO A 175 17.20 -14.23 16.11
CA PRO A 175 17.39 -13.07 15.21
C PRO A 175 18.02 -13.46 13.86
N GLN A 176 18.89 -14.47 13.80
CA GLN A 176 19.48 -14.94 12.54
C GLN A 176 18.43 -15.58 11.63
N ALA A 177 17.61 -16.50 12.18
CA ALA A 177 16.53 -17.13 11.43
C ALA A 177 15.49 -16.11 10.96
N PHE A 178 15.15 -15.14 11.80
CA PHE A 178 14.24 -14.06 11.40
C PHE A 178 14.84 -13.17 10.32
N THR A 179 16.13 -12.83 10.41
CA THR A 179 16.85 -12.08 9.37
C THR A 179 16.77 -12.79 8.03
N LYS A 180 16.91 -14.11 7.98
CA LYS A 180 16.77 -14.87 6.74
C LYS A 180 15.39 -14.73 6.10
N ILE A 181 14.31 -14.77 6.89
CA ILE A 181 12.96 -14.52 6.38
C ILE A 181 12.88 -13.12 5.76
N ILE A 182 13.38 -12.10 6.46
CA ILE A 182 13.38 -10.72 5.99
C ILE A 182 14.20 -10.58 4.71
N ASP A 183 15.39 -11.18 4.60
CA ASP A 183 16.25 -11.10 3.43
C ASP A 183 15.58 -11.70 2.18
N VAL A 184 14.95 -12.85 2.34
CA VAL A 184 14.18 -13.50 1.25
C VAL A 184 13.01 -12.63 0.81
N LEU A 185 12.32 -11.99 1.76
CA LEU A 185 11.20 -11.09 1.45
C LEU A 185 11.67 -9.80 0.79
N VAL A 186 12.79 -9.21 1.22
CA VAL A 186 13.39 -8.02 0.58
C VAL A 186 13.71 -8.32 -0.88
N GLU A 187 14.48 -9.39 -1.14
CA GLU A 187 14.88 -9.73 -2.50
C GLU A 187 13.67 -10.05 -3.40
N SER A 188 12.71 -10.80 -2.86
CA SER A 188 11.48 -11.12 -3.59
C SER A 188 10.64 -9.87 -3.88
N SER A 189 10.57 -8.93 -2.93
CA SER A 189 9.84 -7.66 -3.13
C SER A 189 10.49 -6.79 -4.19
N ILE A 190 11.83 -6.70 -4.23
CA ILE A 190 12.55 -5.94 -5.27
C ILE A 190 12.18 -6.47 -6.66
N GLN A 191 12.28 -7.78 -6.88
CA GLN A 191 11.98 -8.39 -8.17
C GLN A 191 10.50 -8.25 -8.55
N TYR A 192 9.60 -8.43 -7.57
CA TYR A 192 8.16 -8.27 -7.78
C TYR A 192 7.78 -6.84 -8.16
N LEU A 193 8.34 -5.84 -7.49
CA LEU A 193 8.10 -4.43 -7.78
C LEU A 193 8.67 -4.01 -9.14
N LEU A 194 9.85 -4.49 -9.52
CA LEU A 194 10.41 -4.27 -10.85
C LEU A 194 9.50 -4.86 -11.93
N GLY A 195 8.99 -6.08 -11.74
CA GLY A 195 8.04 -6.68 -12.68
C GLY A 195 6.72 -5.89 -12.80
N GLN A 196 6.28 -5.21 -11.74
CA GLN A 196 5.11 -4.32 -11.79
C GLN A 196 5.39 -3.04 -12.57
N LEU A 197 6.59 -2.44 -12.45
CA LEU A 197 7.02 -1.31 -13.28
C LEU A 197 7.07 -1.70 -14.76
N ASP A 198 7.67 -2.84 -15.08
CA ASP A 198 7.74 -3.37 -16.45
C ASP A 198 6.34 -3.66 -17.02
N ALA A 199 5.38 -3.98 -16.17
CA ALA A 199 3.98 -4.20 -16.53
C ALA A 199 3.16 -2.91 -16.67
N GLY A 200 3.75 -1.72 -16.38
CA GLY A 200 3.14 -0.41 -16.60
C GLY A 200 2.66 0.32 -15.36
N ALA A 201 3.08 -0.09 -14.15
CA ALA A 201 2.88 0.73 -12.95
C ALA A 201 3.69 2.03 -13.05
N ASP A 202 3.10 3.15 -12.65
CA ASP A 202 3.76 4.47 -12.60
C ASP A 202 4.47 4.72 -11.27
N VAL A 203 3.98 4.09 -10.20
CA VAL A 203 4.42 4.29 -8.82
C VAL A 203 4.26 3.00 -8.04
N LEU A 204 5.09 2.82 -7.03
CA LEU A 204 5.09 1.65 -6.15
C LEU A 204 4.73 2.06 -4.73
N GLN A 205 3.97 1.22 -4.02
CA GLN A 205 3.69 1.42 -2.60
C GLN A 205 4.10 0.21 -1.77
N ILE A 206 4.76 0.46 -0.63
CA ILE A 206 5.21 -0.56 0.32
C ILE A 206 4.35 -0.44 1.59
N PHE A 207 3.52 -1.45 1.85
CA PHE A 207 2.57 -1.45 2.97
C PHE A 207 3.14 -2.14 4.20
N ASP A 208 3.46 -1.37 5.25
CA ASP A 208 3.92 -1.87 6.54
C ASP A 208 2.87 -1.63 7.65
N THR A 209 1.75 -2.31 7.51
CA THR A 209 0.56 -2.16 8.38
C THR A 209 0.87 -2.42 9.86
N TRP A 210 1.82 -3.29 10.16
CA TRP A 210 2.16 -3.71 11.52
C TRP A 210 3.43 -3.08 12.08
N ALA A 211 3.97 -2.05 11.42
CA ALA A 211 5.20 -1.37 11.85
C ALA A 211 5.10 -0.76 13.27
N GLY A 212 3.94 -0.21 13.60
CA GLY A 212 3.71 0.52 14.86
C GLY A 212 3.77 -0.32 16.14
N VAL A 213 3.80 -1.67 16.05
CA VAL A 213 3.99 -2.52 17.24
C VAL A 213 5.45 -2.67 17.65
N LEU A 214 6.37 -2.18 16.81
CA LEU A 214 7.81 -2.31 17.04
C LEU A 214 8.35 -1.18 17.91
N PRO A 215 9.12 -1.48 18.97
CA PRO A 215 9.85 -0.45 19.70
C PRO A 215 10.95 0.16 18.80
N PRO A 216 11.45 1.37 19.10
CA PRO A 216 12.29 2.15 18.18
C PRO A 216 13.48 1.40 17.56
N ARG A 217 14.23 0.61 18.36
CA ARG A 217 15.35 -0.20 17.88
C ARG A 217 14.92 -1.25 16.86
N GLU A 218 13.82 -1.96 17.16
CA GLU A 218 13.32 -3.03 16.30
C GLU A 218 12.60 -2.43 15.07
N PHE A 219 11.98 -1.26 15.20
CA PHE A 219 11.43 -0.51 14.06
C PHE A 219 12.53 -0.14 13.05
N MET A 220 13.68 0.35 13.52
CA MET A 220 14.84 0.58 12.66
C MET A 220 15.25 -0.71 11.95
N ARG A 221 15.37 -1.80 12.70
CA ARG A 221 15.90 -3.07 12.20
C ARG A 221 14.96 -3.79 11.22
N TRP A 222 13.65 -3.80 11.53
CA TRP A 222 12.69 -4.67 10.83
C TRP A 222 11.73 -3.93 9.89
N SER A 223 11.56 -2.61 10.05
CA SER A 223 10.73 -1.78 9.17
C SER A 223 11.58 -0.85 8.29
N ILE A 224 12.41 0.01 8.88
CA ILE A 224 13.20 1.01 8.13
C ILE A 224 14.24 0.32 7.24
N GLU A 225 15.11 -0.49 7.80
CA GLU A 225 16.24 -1.08 7.07
C GLU A 225 15.79 -1.98 5.90
N PRO A 226 14.80 -2.90 6.06
CA PRO A 226 14.29 -3.67 4.94
C PRO A 226 13.66 -2.79 3.86
N THR A 227 12.91 -1.73 4.25
CA THR A 227 12.31 -0.80 3.28
C THR A 227 13.39 -0.04 2.52
N ARG A 228 14.43 0.46 3.18
CA ARG A 228 15.59 1.10 2.55
C ARG A 228 16.21 0.19 1.49
N ARG A 229 16.47 -1.05 1.83
CA ARG A 229 17.03 -2.05 0.91
C ARG A 229 16.15 -2.29 -0.30
N ILE A 230 14.82 -2.32 -0.13
CA ILE A 230 13.88 -2.44 -1.25
C ILE A 230 13.99 -1.20 -2.15
N VAL A 231 13.94 0.01 -1.58
CA VAL A 231 14.02 1.27 -2.32
C VAL A 231 15.33 1.33 -3.13
N GLU A 232 16.46 1.04 -2.52
CA GLU A 232 17.77 1.01 -3.18
C GLU A 232 17.84 -0.07 -4.27
N GLY A 233 17.34 -1.28 -3.97
CA GLY A 233 17.33 -2.39 -4.92
C GLY A 233 16.48 -2.11 -6.16
N VAL A 234 15.29 -1.49 -5.98
CA VAL A 234 14.44 -1.07 -7.10
C VAL A 234 15.13 0.04 -7.90
N ARG A 235 15.63 1.09 -7.24
CA ARG A 235 16.28 2.23 -7.92
C ARG A 235 17.59 1.88 -8.62
N LYS A 236 18.26 0.84 -8.20
CA LYS A 236 19.45 0.33 -8.93
C LYS A 236 19.10 -0.10 -10.37
N LYS A 237 17.86 -0.54 -10.62
CA LYS A 237 17.38 -0.99 -11.95
C LYS A 237 16.44 0.03 -12.60
N ALA A 238 15.67 0.77 -11.80
CA ALA A 238 14.73 1.79 -12.21
C ALA A 238 14.97 3.08 -11.41
N PRO A 239 15.99 3.91 -11.80
CA PRO A 239 16.42 5.07 -11.01
C PRO A 239 15.33 6.11 -10.74
N ASP A 240 14.38 6.26 -11.68
CA ASP A 240 13.29 7.24 -11.61
C ASP A 240 12.04 6.70 -10.92
N ALA A 241 12.05 5.46 -10.43
CA ALA A 241 10.90 4.84 -9.78
C ALA A 241 10.42 5.66 -8.59
N LYS A 242 9.14 6.01 -8.59
CA LYS A 242 8.46 6.68 -7.49
C LYS A 242 7.97 5.66 -6.49
N ILE A 243 8.32 5.85 -5.22
CA ILE A 243 8.04 4.89 -4.15
C ILE A 243 7.39 5.58 -2.96
N ILE A 244 6.28 5.04 -2.50
CA ILE A 244 5.53 5.47 -1.32
C ILE A 244 5.72 4.42 -0.22
N GLY A 245 6.14 4.83 0.97
CA GLY A 245 6.16 3.98 2.15
C GLY A 245 4.90 4.15 3.00
N PHE A 246 4.47 3.11 3.70
CA PHE A 246 3.38 3.20 4.66
C PHE A 246 3.70 2.45 5.96
N PRO A 247 4.53 3.00 6.85
CA PRO A 247 4.79 2.45 8.16
C PRO A 247 3.67 2.89 9.13
N ARG A 248 2.52 2.19 9.09
CA ARG A 248 1.36 2.56 9.92
C ARG A 248 1.73 2.50 11.42
N GLY A 249 1.31 3.52 12.16
CA GLY A 249 1.57 3.63 13.59
C GLY A 249 3.01 4.03 13.95
N ALA A 250 3.81 4.48 12.99
CA ALA A 250 5.20 4.89 13.24
C ALA A 250 5.34 6.14 14.13
N GLY A 251 4.31 7.01 14.20
CA GLY A 251 4.27 8.17 15.08
C GLY A 251 5.54 9.03 14.97
N ALA A 252 6.20 9.26 16.10
CA ALA A 252 7.42 10.08 16.18
C ALA A 252 8.62 9.52 15.39
N LEU A 253 8.57 8.28 14.90
CA LEU A 253 9.63 7.67 14.10
C LEU A 253 9.52 7.98 12.60
N LEU A 254 8.42 8.60 12.15
CA LEU A 254 8.21 8.96 10.73
C LEU A 254 9.32 9.83 10.13
N PRO A 255 9.83 10.90 10.80
CA PRO A 255 10.95 11.67 10.26
C PRO A 255 12.19 10.80 9.98
N GLN A 256 12.56 9.91 10.90
CA GLN A 256 13.66 8.96 10.71
C GLN A 256 13.39 7.97 9.58
N TYR A 257 12.14 7.49 9.45
CA TYR A 257 11.75 6.59 8.37
C TYR A 257 12.00 7.25 7.00
N VAL A 258 11.50 8.46 6.76
CA VAL A 258 11.67 9.13 5.46
C VAL A 258 13.13 9.49 5.17
N GLU A 259 13.89 9.92 6.19
CA GLU A 259 15.32 10.23 6.04
C GLU A 259 16.14 9.03 5.61
N THR A 260 15.84 7.86 6.19
CA THR A 260 16.66 6.68 6.00
C THR A 260 16.24 5.87 4.78
N THR A 261 14.93 5.73 4.52
CA THR A 261 14.44 4.87 3.45
C THR A 261 14.56 5.49 2.07
N GLY A 262 14.57 6.83 1.98
CA GLY A 262 14.65 7.54 0.71
C GLY A 262 13.38 7.46 -0.15
N VAL A 263 12.21 7.17 0.42
CA VAL A 263 10.92 7.18 -0.31
C VAL A 263 10.56 8.57 -0.83
N ASP A 264 9.78 8.68 -1.90
CA ASP A 264 9.30 9.96 -2.46
C ASP A 264 8.08 10.51 -1.71
N ALA A 265 7.35 9.62 -1.06
CA ALA A 265 6.21 9.97 -0.21
C ALA A 265 6.05 8.97 0.94
N VAL A 266 5.36 9.41 1.98
CA VAL A 266 4.94 8.53 3.07
C VAL A 266 3.43 8.63 3.29
N SER A 267 2.76 7.49 3.39
CA SER A 267 1.39 7.43 3.88
C SER A 267 1.39 7.53 5.40
N ILE A 268 0.43 8.28 5.92
CA ILE A 268 0.23 8.47 7.35
C ILE A 268 -1.18 8.02 7.75
N ASP A 269 -1.30 7.47 8.94
CA ASP A 269 -2.61 7.12 9.51
C ASP A 269 -3.26 8.30 10.24
N TRP A 270 -4.51 8.11 10.65
CA TRP A 270 -5.32 9.16 11.29
C TRP A 270 -4.83 9.59 12.68
N ALA A 271 -3.92 8.82 13.30
CA ALA A 271 -3.33 9.15 14.60
C ALA A 271 -2.04 9.97 14.49
N ALA A 272 -1.60 10.26 13.27
CA ALA A 272 -0.38 11.04 13.04
C ALA A 272 -0.56 12.48 13.55
N GLU A 273 0.42 12.97 14.34
CA GLU A 273 0.41 14.32 14.88
C GLU A 273 0.69 15.35 13.76
N PRO A 274 -0.27 16.30 13.49
CA PRO A 274 -0.19 17.15 12.30
C PRO A 274 1.04 18.07 12.25
N SER A 275 1.46 18.67 13.38
CA SER A 275 2.60 19.56 13.40
C SER A 275 3.91 18.82 13.10
N LEU A 276 4.09 17.63 13.68
CA LEU A 276 5.24 16.78 13.38
C LEU A 276 5.32 16.46 11.88
N ILE A 277 4.18 16.08 11.30
CA ILE A 277 4.12 15.69 9.88
C ILE A 277 4.41 16.89 8.99
N ARG A 278 3.75 18.02 9.21
CA ARG A 278 3.95 19.24 8.41
C ARG A 278 5.40 19.74 8.49
N ASP A 279 5.95 19.82 9.69
CA ASP A 279 7.20 20.53 9.94
C ASP A 279 8.44 19.63 9.70
N ARG A 280 8.32 18.31 9.89
CA ARG A 280 9.46 17.38 9.84
C ARG A 280 9.40 16.35 8.71
N VAL A 281 8.23 16.11 8.13
CA VAL A 281 8.03 15.09 7.10
C VAL A 281 7.67 15.74 5.75
N GLN A 282 6.63 16.56 5.68
CA GLN A 282 6.12 17.12 4.43
C GLN A 282 7.09 18.13 3.79
N THR A 283 7.99 18.72 4.56
CA THR A 283 9.09 19.55 4.04
C THR A 283 10.09 18.75 3.20
N ARG A 284 10.17 17.42 3.39
CA ARG A 284 11.15 16.52 2.75
C ARG A 284 10.52 15.70 1.62
N VAL A 285 9.38 15.06 1.90
CA VAL A 285 8.70 14.15 0.97
C VAL A 285 7.23 14.56 0.83
N ALA A 286 6.53 14.00 -0.14
CA ALA A 286 5.07 14.13 -0.19
C ALA A 286 4.41 13.32 0.95
N VAL A 287 3.26 13.79 1.42
CA VAL A 287 2.45 13.10 2.44
C VAL A 287 1.18 12.58 1.79
N GLN A 288 0.82 11.35 2.09
CA GLN A 288 -0.41 10.69 1.64
C GLN A 288 -1.27 10.32 2.84
N GLY A 289 -2.53 10.67 2.81
CA GLY A 289 -3.48 10.34 3.90
C GLY A 289 -4.38 11.54 4.19
N ASN A 290 -4.93 11.62 5.39
CA ASN A 290 -4.97 10.62 6.49
C ASN A 290 -6.37 10.61 7.13
N LEU A 291 -7.42 10.80 6.27
CA LEU A 291 -8.78 10.80 6.75
C LEU A 291 -9.09 9.51 7.52
N ASP A 292 -9.67 9.64 8.71
CA ASP A 292 -10.13 8.48 9.47
C ASP A 292 -11.22 7.73 8.69
N PRO A 293 -11.04 6.43 8.39
CA PRO A 293 -12.06 5.63 7.72
C PRO A 293 -13.38 5.57 8.48
N VAL A 294 -13.36 5.75 9.80
CA VAL A 294 -14.58 5.78 10.63
C VAL A 294 -15.34 7.08 10.43
N ALA A 295 -14.66 8.22 10.26
CA ALA A 295 -15.30 9.47 9.89
C ALA A 295 -16.00 9.38 8.53
N LEU A 296 -15.42 8.63 7.57
CA LEU A 296 -16.06 8.36 6.28
C LEU A 296 -17.33 7.51 6.42
N ILE A 297 -17.37 6.56 7.38
CA ILE A 297 -18.60 5.82 7.69
C ILE A 297 -19.65 6.74 8.32
N ALA A 298 -19.24 7.62 9.23
CA ALA A 298 -20.15 8.53 9.93
C ALA A 298 -20.85 9.53 8.99
N GLY A 299 -20.13 10.08 8.02
CA GLY A 299 -20.70 11.01 7.02
C GLY A 299 -21.11 12.37 7.60
N GLY A 300 -21.84 13.14 6.81
CA GLY A 300 -22.44 14.42 7.22
C GLY A 300 -21.40 15.46 7.67
N ALA A 301 -21.78 16.33 8.63
CA ALA A 301 -20.94 17.43 9.10
C ALA A 301 -19.63 16.94 9.76
N ALA A 302 -19.65 15.77 10.41
CA ALA A 302 -18.44 15.19 11.00
C ALA A 302 -17.41 14.80 9.94
N LEU A 303 -17.86 14.23 8.82
CA LEU A 303 -17.01 13.92 7.68
C LEU A 303 -16.46 15.22 7.05
N ASP A 304 -17.30 16.22 6.84
CA ASP A 304 -16.88 17.50 6.28
C ASP A 304 -15.77 18.15 7.13
N GLN A 305 -15.95 18.18 8.45
CA GLN A 305 -14.94 18.71 9.37
C GLN A 305 -13.64 17.91 9.31
N ALA A 306 -13.71 16.58 9.32
CA ALA A 306 -12.51 15.73 9.25
C ALA A 306 -11.74 15.92 7.92
N ILE A 307 -12.43 16.14 6.81
CA ILE A 307 -11.79 16.45 5.51
C ILE A 307 -11.12 17.82 5.58
N ASP A 308 -11.80 18.83 6.11
CA ASP A 308 -11.25 20.18 6.26
C ASP A 308 -10.00 20.20 7.14
N ASP A 309 -9.99 19.41 8.22
CA ASP A 309 -8.83 19.27 9.10
C ASP A 309 -7.61 18.69 8.33
N VAL A 310 -7.82 17.67 7.50
CA VAL A 310 -6.74 17.12 6.64
C VAL A 310 -6.22 18.17 5.66
N LEU A 311 -7.13 18.88 5.00
CA LEU A 311 -6.79 19.90 4.00
C LEU A 311 -6.12 21.13 4.64
N ALA A 312 -6.60 21.59 5.80
CA ALA A 312 -5.99 22.70 6.55
C ALA A 312 -4.57 22.36 7.02
N ASN A 313 -4.36 21.13 7.50
CA ASN A 313 -3.07 20.72 8.01
C ASN A 313 -2.04 20.47 6.90
N PHE A 314 -2.43 19.86 5.77
CA PHE A 314 -1.48 19.34 4.79
C PHE A 314 -1.67 19.89 3.36
N GLY A 315 -2.79 20.53 3.03
CA GLY A 315 -3.13 20.98 1.68
C GLY A 315 -2.20 22.07 1.13
N ASN A 316 -1.56 22.83 2.00
CA ASN A 316 -0.55 23.83 1.61
C ASN A 316 0.81 23.22 1.24
N GLY A 317 0.98 21.92 1.44
CA GLY A 317 2.17 21.16 1.08
C GLY A 317 1.95 20.19 -0.09
N ARG A 318 2.83 19.22 -0.20
CA ARG A 318 2.75 18.12 -1.18
C ARG A 318 1.84 17.03 -0.63
N LEU A 319 0.54 17.16 -0.84
CA LEU A 319 -0.49 16.25 -0.34
C LEU A 319 -1.05 15.38 -1.47
N ILE A 320 -1.15 14.08 -1.20
CA ILE A 320 -2.04 13.12 -1.87
C ILE A 320 -3.15 12.81 -0.88
N PHE A 321 -4.38 13.21 -1.18
CA PHE A 321 -5.50 12.92 -0.28
C PHE A 321 -5.87 11.45 -0.31
N ASN A 322 -5.96 10.84 0.86
CA ASN A 322 -6.33 9.44 1.05
C ASN A 322 -6.92 9.26 2.45
N LEU A 323 -7.40 8.05 2.72
CA LEU A 323 -7.72 7.60 4.08
C LEU A 323 -6.42 7.25 4.83
N GLY A 324 -6.48 7.28 6.15
CA GLY A 324 -5.38 6.83 7.02
C GLY A 324 -5.17 5.31 7.04
N HIS A 325 -6.11 4.54 6.46
CA HIS A 325 -6.03 3.11 6.15
C HIS A 325 -7.10 2.75 5.11
N GLY A 326 -7.34 1.47 4.86
CA GLY A 326 -8.32 1.02 3.87
C GLY A 326 -9.76 1.39 4.22
N ILE A 327 -10.55 1.74 3.18
CA ILE A 327 -11.99 1.90 3.31
C ILE A 327 -12.65 0.65 3.88
N GLN A 328 -13.64 0.82 4.72
CA GLN A 328 -14.36 -0.28 5.36
C GLN A 328 -15.59 -0.71 4.55
N PRO A 329 -15.98 -2.00 4.63
CA PRO A 329 -17.10 -2.53 3.83
C PRO A 329 -18.46 -1.88 4.11
N GLU A 330 -18.62 -1.31 5.29
CA GLU A 330 -19.85 -0.67 5.77
C GLU A 330 -19.99 0.78 5.26
N THR A 331 -18.96 1.33 4.61
CA THR A 331 -18.96 2.73 4.16
C THR A 331 -20.04 2.96 3.11
N PRO A 332 -20.97 3.91 3.31
CA PRO A 332 -21.93 4.30 2.30
C PRO A 332 -21.25 4.96 1.10
N ILE A 333 -21.67 4.57 -0.12
CA ILE A 333 -21.15 5.16 -1.37
C ILE A 333 -21.35 6.68 -1.40
N ALA A 334 -22.50 7.16 -0.92
CA ALA A 334 -22.82 8.59 -0.87
C ALA A 334 -21.79 9.40 -0.03
N HIS A 335 -21.18 8.80 0.97
CA HIS A 335 -20.14 9.47 1.77
C HIS A 335 -18.81 9.57 1.01
N VAL A 336 -18.52 8.62 0.12
CA VAL A 336 -17.38 8.72 -0.80
C VAL A 336 -17.61 9.87 -1.78
N ASP A 337 -18.82 10.01 -2.31
CA ASP A 337 -19.18 11.14 -3.19
C ASP A 337 -19.09 12.49 -2.44
N GLN A 338 -19.54 12.54 -1.18
CA GLN A 338 -19.41 13.72 -0.31
C GLN A 338 -17.93 14.11 -0.13
N MET A 339 -17.08 13.14 0.22
CA MET A 339 -15.64 13.36 0.38
C MET A 339 -15.02 13.88 -0.91
N LEU A 340 -15.28 13.24 -2.05
CA LEU A 340 -14.74 13.66 -3.35
C LEU A 340 -15.14 15.09 -3.70
N LYS A 341 -16.43 15.42 -3.55
CA LYS A 341 -16.93 16.77 -3.81
C LYS A 341 -16.20 17.79 -2.95
N ARG A 342 -16.01 17.51 -1.64
CA ARG A 342 -15.34 18.45 -0.73
C ARG A 342 -13.88 18.65 -1.10
N VAL A 343 -13.14 17.58 -1.35
CA VAL A 343 -11.72 17.66 -1.74
C VAL A 343 -11.54 18.37 -3.09
N ARG A 344 -12.40 18.09 -4.09
CA ARG A 344 -12.35 18.70 -5.42
C ARG A 344 -12.69 20.20 -5.43
N THR A 345 -13.40 20.69 -4.44
CA THR A 345 -13.73 22.12 -4.28
C THR A 345 -12.76 22.88 -3.38
N TYR A 346 -11.70 22.22 -2.89
CA TYR A 346 -10.67 22.87 -2.08
C TYR A 346 -9.97 23.98 -2.87
N GLN A 347 -9.87 25.15 -2.21
CA GLN A 347 -9.15 26.32 -2.71
C GLN A 347 -8.03 26.64 -1.72
N GLY A 348 -6.86 26.01 -1.92
CA GLY A 348 -5.70 26.19 -1.07
C GLY A 348 -4.78 27.35 -1.46
#